data_be535e469836a40c5df739161b173ea1
#
_entry.id   be535e469836a40c5df739161b173ea1
#
_cell.length_a   1.000
_cell.length_b   1.000
_cell.length_c   1.000
_cell.angle_alpha   90.00
_cell.angle_beta   90.00
_cell.angle_gamma   90.00
#
_symmetry.space_group_name_H-M   'P 1'
#
loop_
_entity.id
_entity.type
_entity.pdbx_description
1 polymer ?
#
loop_
_entity_poly.entity_id
_entity_poly.type
_entity_poly.pdbx_seq_one_letter_code
_entity_poly.pdbx_strand_id
1 'polypeptide(L)'
;LAIADLCAAPGGKTAELAAAGARVTAVDHSERRLRRLSENLARLKLDVEIITADVTGWAPGRQFDAVLVDAPCSATGTIRRHPDLLHTKADDDIPRLAELQRRLLAAAAALVCPGGQLVYATCSLEPEEGCDQIAAFLDLNPDYRRVPIQPGEAAISAGWLTGTGDLRTLPQHAVDGFFAARLVRHS
;
A
#
# COMPACT_ATOMS: atom_id res chain seq x y z
N LEU A 1 0.49 -1.45 -18.25
CA LEU A 1 -0.38 -1.89 -17.16
C LEU A 1 -1.25 -0.75 -16.68
N ALA A 2 -2.53 -1.02 -16.37
CA ALA A 2 -3.42 -0.10 -15.69
C ALA A 2 -3.31 -0.36 -14.17
N ILE A 3 -2.91 0.64 -13.40
CA ILE A 3 -2.65 0.49 -11.96
C ILE A 3 -3.49 1.51 -11.18
N ALA A 4 -4.20 1.08 -10.15
CA ALA A 4 -4.77 1.96 -9.14
C ALA A 4 -3.80 2.08 -7.96
N ASP A 5 -3.46 3.32 -7.59
CA ASP A 5 -2.70 3.65 -6.39
C ASP A 5 -3.67 4.25 -5.36
N LEU A 6 -3.95 3.50 -4.32
CA LEU A 6 -4.95 3.85 -3.30
C LEU A 6 -4.27 4.43 -2.07
N CYS A 7 -4.86 5.49 -1.53
CA CYS A 7 -4.25 6.34 -0.48
C CYS A 7 -2.96 7.02 -0.99
N ALA A 8 -2.99 7.45 -2.26
CA ALA A 8 -1.83 7.78 -3.09
C ALA A 8 -1.00 8.98 -2.61
N ALA A 9 -1.62 9.95 -1.94
CA ALA A 9 -0.94 11.19 -1.59
C ALA A 9 0.11 11.00 -0.47
N PRO A 10 1.29 11.60 -0.60
CA PRO A 10 1.67 12.73 -1.45
C PRO A 10 2.20 12.39 -2.85
N GLY A 11 2.15 11.13 -3.31
CA GLY A 11 2.40 10.76 -4.69
C GLY A 11 3.79 10.17 -5.00
N GLY A 12 4.57 9.78 -4.00
CA GLY A 12 5.89 9.16 -4.22
C GLY A 12 5.78 7.86 -5.02
N LYS A 13 4.98 6.91 -4.56
CA LYS A 13 4.74 5.63 -5.23
C LYS A 13 4.02 5.81 -6.57
N THR A 14 3.03 6.71 -6.62
CA THR A 14 2.36 7.12 -7.87
C THR A 14 3.36 7.54 -8.94
N ALA A 15 4.32 8.41 -8.57
CA ALA A 15 5.33 8.92 -9.50
C ALA A 15 6.27 7.81 -10.00
N GLU A 16 6.70 6.89 -9.13
CA GLU A 16 7.52 5.75 -9.50
C GLU A 16 6.79 4.82 -10.47
N LEU A 17 5.52 4.50 -10.21
CA LEU A 17 4.70 3.67 -11.10
C LEU A 17 4.51 4.32 -12.47
N ALA A 18 4.21 5.62 -12.50
CA ALA A 18 4.03 6.37 -13.75
C ALA A 18 5.35 6.50 -14.53
N ALA A 19 6.48 6.76 -13.86
CA ALA A 19 7.80 6.81 -14.47
C ALA A 19 8.24 5.45 -15.04
N ALA A 20 7.77 4.34 -14.47
CA ALA A 20 7.95 3.00 -15.00
C ALA A 20 7.04 2.68 -16.21
N GLY A 21 6.23 3.63 -16.67
CA GLY A 21 5.37 3.48 -17.85
C GLY A 21 3.99 2.89 -17.59
N ALA A 22 3.55 2.82 -16.32
CA ALA A 22 2.19 2.41 -16.00
C ALA A 22 1.17 3.55 -16.25
N ARG A 23 -0.05 3.19 -16.65
CA ARG A 23 -1.19 4.09 -16.62
C ARG A 23 -1.77 4.08 -15.20
N VAL A 24 -1.47 5.12 -14.44
CA VAL A 24 -1.82 5.18 -13.01
C VAL A 24 -3.08 6.00 -12.79
N THR A 25 -3.98 5.48 -11.95
CA THR A 25 -5.10 6.19 -11.34
C THR A 25 -4.79 6.33 -9.85
N ALA A 26 -4.46 7.55 -9.43
CA ALA A 26 -4.16 7.89 -8.04
C ALA A 26 -5.43 8.32 -7.31
N VAL A 27 -5.76 7.63 -6.21
CA VAL A 27 -6.97 7.88 -5.42
C VAL A 27 -6.60 8.23 -3.98
N ASP A 28 -7.12 9.33 -3.49
CA ASP A 28 -7.00 9.71 -2.07
C ASP A 28 -8.26 10.49 -1.65
N HIS A 29 -8.67 10.37 -0.40
CA HIS A 29 -9.84 11.09 0.13
C HIS A 29 -9.57 12.57 0.39
N SER A 30 -8.30 12.97 0.51
CA SER A 30 -7.90 14.33 0.89
C SER A 30 -7.52 15.17 -0.32
N GLU A 31 -8.42 16.03 -0.75
CA GLU A 31 -8.15 17.00 -1.83
C GLU A 31 -6.90 17.86 -1.55
N ARG A 32 -6.67 18.25 -0.29
CA ARG A 32 -5.48 19.01 0.10
C ARG A 32 -4.19 18.21 -0.15
N ARG A 33 -4.17 16.92 0.15
CA ARG A 33 -3.01 16.05 -0.09
C ARG A 33 -2.83 15.79 -1.59
N LEU A 34 -3.91 15.64 -2.33
CA LEU A 34 -3.89 15.45 -3.79
C LEU A 34 -3.37 16.69 -4.53
N ARG A 35 -3.56 17.89 -4.03
CA ARG A 35 -2.91 19.09 -4.60
C ARG A 35 -1.38 18.95 -4.59
N ARG A 36 -0.78 18.49 -3.50
CA ARG A 36 0.67 18.22 -3.42
C ARG A 36 1.10 17.12 -4.40
N LEU A 37 0.30 16.07 -4.52
CA LEU A 37 0.54 15.00 -5.51
C LEU A 37 0.53 15.59 -6.93
N SER A 38 -0.46 16.36 -7.29
CA SER A 38 -0.58 17.02 -8.61
C SER A 38 0.62 17.94 -8.91
N GLU A 39 1.05 18.76 -7.95
CA GLU A 39 2.23 19.62 -8.08
C GLU A 39 3.51 18.80 -8.33
N ASN A 40 3.68 17.69 -7.60
CA ASN A 40 4.81 16.79 -7.78
C ASN A 40 4.81 16.13 -9.17
N LEU A 41 3.67 15.64 -9.62
CA LEU A 41 3.54 15.02 -10.94
C LEU A 41 3.79 16.03 -12.07
N ALA A 42 3.26 17.25 -11.96
CA ALA A 42 3.49 18.32 -12.92
C ALA A 42 4.99 18.66 -13.02
N ARG A 43 5.68 18.78 -11.89
CA ARG A 43 7.14 19.02 -11.85
C ARG A 43 7.94 17.89 -12.50
N LEU A 44 7.49 16.64 -12.35
CA LEU A 44 8.12 15.45 -12.93
C LEU A 44 7.66 15.18 -14.37
N LYS A 45 6.70 15.95 -14.89
CA LYS A 45 6.08 15.79 -16.23
C LYS A 45 5.48 14.40 -16.42
N LEU A 46 4.83 13.87 -15.37
CA LEU A 46 4.15 12.58 -15.39
C LEU A 46 2.64 12.79 -15.53
N ASP A 47 2.02 12.02 -16.42
CA ASP A 47 0.57 12.03 -16.66
C ASP A 47 -0.09 10.93 -15.81
N VAL A 48 -0.99 11.32 -14.92
CA VAL A 48 -1.69 10.44 -13.98
C VAL A 48 -3.12 10.92 -13.80
N GLU A 49 -4.07 10.00 -13.84
CA GLU A 49 -5.45 10.28 -13.48
C GLU A 49 -5.56 10.46 -11.96
N ILE A 50 -6.08 11.59 -11.49
CA ILE A 50 -6.19 11.91 -10.06
C ILE A 50 -7.67 11.96 -9.68
N ILE A 51 -8.05 11.16 -8.67
CA ILE A 51 -9.42 11.02 -8.19
C ILE A 51 -9.48 11.35 -6.69
N THR A 52 -10.35 12.28 -6.32
CA THR A 52 -10.70 12.52 -4.91
C THR A 52 -11.87 11.61 -4.54
N ALA A 53 -11.62 10.57 -3.76
CA ALA A 53 -12.65 9.63 -3.32
C ALA A 53 -12.26 8.91 -2.02
N ASP A 54 -13.26 8.51 -1.24
CA ASP A 54 -13.08 7.47 -0.22
C ASP A 54 -13.01 6.12 -0.92
N VAL A 55 -11.85 5.47 -0.83
CA VAL A 55 -11.57 4.16 -1.45
C VAL A 55 -12.62 3.11 -1.04
N THR A 56 -13.10 3.15 0.20
CA THR A 56 -14.08 2.16 0.71
C THR A 56 -15.45 2.22 0.02
N GLY A 57 -15.75 3.30 -0.67
CA GLY A 57 -16.98 3.50 -1.45
C GLY A 57 -16.73 3.78 -2.94
N TRP A 58 -15.47 3.77 -3.39
CA TRP A 58 -15.13 4.09 -4.76
C TRP A 58 -15.40 2.95 -5.72
N ALA A 59 -16.27 3.17 -6.70
CA ALA A 59 -16.68 2.20 -7.71
C ALA A 59 -16.45 2.77 -9.13
N PRO A 60 -15.25 2.63 -9.70
CA PRO A 60 -14.90 3.25 -11.00
C PRO A 60 -15.53 2.58 -12.22
N GLY A 61 -16.29 1.50 -12.07
CA GLY A 61 -16.87 0.74 -13.18
C GLY A 61 -15.86 -0.02 -14.06
N ARG A 62 -14.61 -0.09 -13.60
CA ARG A 62 -13.51 -0.82 -14.27
C ARG A 62 -12.62 -1.52 -13.23
N GLN A 63 -11.87 -2.51 -13.69
CA GLN A 63 -10.83 -3.19 -12.92
C GLN A 63 -9.44 -2.80 -13.44
N PHE A 64 -8.42 -3.14 -12.66
CA PHE A 64 -7.03 -2.80 -12.90
C PHE A 64 -6.16 -4.06 -12.95
N ASP A 65 -5.08 -4.01 -13.73
CA ASP A 65 -4.07 -5.08 -13.80
C ASP A 65 -3.32 -5.22 -12.47
N ALA A 66 -3.17 -4.11 -11.73
CA ALA A 66 -2.65 -4.10 -10.39
C ALA A 66 -3.29 -3.01 -9.54
N VAL A 67 -3.38 -3.26 -8.24
CA VAL A 67 -3.84 -2.29 -7.23
C VAL A 67 -2.81 -2.22 -6.12
N LEU A 68 -2.34 -1.02 -5.82
CA LEU A 68 -1.48 -0.72 -4.68
C LEU A 68 -2.32 -0.08 -3.58
N VAL A 69 -2.20 -0.61 -2.37
CA VAL A 69 -2.76 -0.02 -1.14
C VAL A 69 -1.60 0.39 -0.24
N ASP A 70 -1.19 1.67 -0.29
CA ASP A 70 -0.26 2.26 0.68
C ASP A 70 -1.09 2.75 1.87
N ALA A 71 -1.41 1.81 2.76
CA ALA A 71 -2.46 2.01 3.75
C ALA A 71 -2.08 3.04 4.84
N PRO A 72 -3.02 3.90 5.24
CA PRO A 72 -2.83 4.73 6.43
C PRO A 72 -2.60 3.82 7.64
N CYS A 73 -1.54 4.09 8.40
CA CYS A 73 -1.10 3.25 9.51
C CYS A 73 -0.54 4.07 10.68
N SER A 74 -0.19 3.42 11.78
CA SER A 74 0.43 4.04 12.95
C SER A 74 1.80 4.69 12.65
N ALA A 75 2.44 4.28 11.54
CA ALA A 75 3.75 4.73 11.11
C ALA A 75 4.89 4.46 12.10
N THR A 76 4.74 3.49 13.00
CA THR A 76 5.75 3.12 14.02
C THR A 76 7.10 2.74 13.42
N GLY A 77 7.13 2.28 12.17
CA GLY A 77 8.37 2.01 11.44
C GLY A 77 9.21 3.23 11.12
N THR A 78 8.63 4.45 11.23
CA THR A 78 9.31 5.71 10.91
C THR A 78 9.77 6.50 12.15
N ILE A 79 9.62 5.96 13.35
CA ILE A 79 9.95 6.60 14.63
C ILE A 79 11.38 7.15 14.63
N ARG A 80 12.31 6.47 13.98
CA ARG A 80 13.69 6.94 13.86
C ARG A 80 13.81 8.33 13.22
N ARG A 81 12.91 8.66 12.29
CA ARG A 81 12.84 9.98 11.62
C ARG A 81 11.81 10.91 12.23
N HIS A 82 10.83 10.34 12.92
CA HIS A 82 9.68 11.02 13.51
C HIS A 82 9.49 10.59 14.98
N PRO A 83 10.41 10.96 15.89
CA PRO A 83 10.36 10.54 17.29
C PRO A 83 9.13 11.08 18.05
N ASP A 84 8.51 12.13 17.56
CA ASP A 84 7.26 12.70 18.06
C ASP A 84 6.09 11.70 18.01
N LEU A 85 6.14 10.68 17.15
CA LEU A 85 5.13 9.62 17.09
C LEU A 85 4.97 8.87 18.41
N LEU A 86 6.04 8.73 19.19
CA LEU A 86 5.98 8.11 20.52
C LEU A 86 5.07 8.86 21.51
N HIS A 87 4.81 10.12 21.27
CA HIS A 87 4.02 10.99 22.16
C HIS A 87 2.67 11.37 21.57
N THR A 88 2.46 11.14 20.28
CA THR A 88 1.24 11.56 19.57
C THR A 88 0.29 10.41 19.26
N LYS A 89 0.72 9.17 19.44
CA LYS A 89 -0.11 7.97 19.22
C LYS A 89 -0.73 7.49 20.53
N ALA A 90 -2.01 7.13 20.44
CA ALA A 90 -2.76 6.50 21.52
C ALA A 90 -2.84 4.98 21.29
N ASP A 91 -2.97 4.20 22.36
CA ASP A 91 -3.08 2.74 22.29
C ASP A 91 -4.27 2.27 21.43
N ASP A 92 -5.35 3.05 21.40
CA ASP A 92 -6.55 2.77 20.58
C ASP A 92 -6.37 3.07 19.08
N ASP A 93 -5.28 3.70 18.68
CA ASP A 93 -5.05 4.04 17.26
C ASP A 93 -4.81 2.80 16.40
N ILE A 94 -4.08 1.81 16.91
CA ILE A 94 -3.74 0.59 16.15
C ILE A 94 -4.99 -0.22 15.80
N PRO A 95 -5.89 -0.58 16.73
CA PRO A 95 -7.12 -1.30 16.39
C PRO A 95 -8.00 -0.56 15.39
N ARG A 96 -8.11 0.77 15.54
CA ARG A 96 -8.91 1.62 14.64
C ARG A 96 -8.32 1.66 13.23
N LEU A 97 -7.00 1.76 13.11
CA LEU A 97 -6.29 1.76 11.82
C LEU A 97 -6.34 0.38 11.17
N ALA A 98 -6.17 -0.69 11.93
CA ALA A 98 -6.28 -2.06 11.46
C ALA A 98 -7.69 -2.35 10.87
N GLU A 99 -8.74 -1.85 11.50
CA GLU A 99 -10.10 -1.96 10.98
C GLU A 99 -10.28 -1.18 9.66
N LEU A 100 -9.72 0.04 9.57
CA LEU A 100 -9.74 0.80 8.33
C LEU A 100 -8.97 0.08 7.21
N GLN A 101 -7.80 -0.47 7.52
CA GLN A 101 -6.98 -1.23 6.58
C GLN A 101 -7.68 -2.47 6.06
N ARG A 102 -8.42 -3.19 6.90
CA ARG A 102 -9.25 -4.32 6.51
C ARG A 102 -10.31 -3.91 5.49
N ARG A 103 -10.98 -2.77 5.70
CA ARG A 103 -11.98 -2.23 4.77
C ARG A 103 -11.34 -1.78 3.44
N LEU A 104 -10.16 -1.15 3.51
CA LEU A 104 -9.41 -0.75 2.32
C LEU A 104 -8.97 -1.95 1.49
N LEU A 105 -8.46 -3.02 2.12
CA LEU A 105 -8.11 -4.27 1.44
C LEU A 105 -9.32 -4.91 0.75
N ALA A 106 -10.46 -4.98 1.43
CA ALA A 106 -11.68 -5.51 0.85
C ALA A 106 -12.16 -4.71 -0.38
N ALA A 107 -12.12 -3.37 -0.30
CA ALA A 107 -12.45 -2.51 -1.43
C ALA A 107 -11.45 -2.66 -2.59
N ALA A 108 -10.16 -2.71 -2.29
CA ALA A 108 -9.09 -2.88 -3.28
C ALA A 108 -9.20 -4.22 -4.02
N ALA A 109 -9.57 -5.29 -3.34
CA ALA A 109 -9.74 -6.61 -3.93
C ALA A 109 -10.79 -6.61 -5.07
N ALA A 110 -11.89 -5.88 -4.90
CA ALA A 110 -12.93 -5.78 -5.94
C ALA A 110 -12.42 -5.07 -7.22
N LEU A 111 -11.37 -4.27 -7.11
CA LEU A 111 -10.79 -3.49 -8.21
C LEU A 111 -9.74 -4.25 -9.03
N VAL A 112 -9.24 -5.37 -8.54
CA VAL A 112 -8.23 -6.19 -9.24
C VAL A 112 -8.91 -7.07 -10.28
N CYS A 113 -8.45 -7.07 -11.52
CA CYS A 113 -8.96 -7.99 -12.55
C CYS A 113 -8.52 -9.44 -12.25
N PRO A 114 -9.22 -10.46 -12.78
CA PRO A 114 -8.73 -11.84 -12.74
C PRO A 114 -7.32 -11.95 -13.32
N GLY A 115 -6.41 -12.61 -12.61
CA GLY A 115 -4.98 -12.67 -12.93
C GLY A 115 -4.18 -11.44 -12.52
N GLY A 116 -4.83 -10.37 -12.05
CA GLY A 116 -4.19 -9.13 -11.60
C GLY A 116 -3.56 -9.24 -10.22
N GLN A 117 -2.81 -8.21 -9.84
CA GLN A 117 -2.05 -8.18 -8.59
C GLN A 117 -2.63 -7.17 -7.59
N LEU A 118 -2.59 -7.53 -6.32
CA LEU A 118 -2.84 -6.63 -5.18
C LEU A 118 -1.56 -6.52 -4.35
N VAL A 119 -1.08 -5.30 -4.16
CA VAL A 119 0.04 -5.02 -3.27
C VAL A 119 -0.46 -4.20 -2.09
N TYR A 120 -0.26 -4.72 -0.90
CA TYR A 120 -0.55 -4.01 0.35
C TYR A 120 0.75 -3.59 1.01
N ALA A 121 0.81 -2.37 1.51
CA ALA A 121 1.99 -1.83 2.16
C ALA A 121 1.63 -0.92 3.35
N THR A 122 2.49 -0.93 4.39
CA THR A 122 2.44 -0.01 5.54
C THR A 122 3.84 0.32 6.02
N CYS A 123 4.00 1.52 6.58
CA CYS A 123 5.22 1.91 7.32
C CYS A 123 5.06 1.64 8.83
N SER A 124 4.39 0.55 9.19
CA SER A 124 4.17 0.12 10.58
C SER A 124 5.04 -1.07 10.95
N LEU A 125 5.39 -1.15 12.24
CA LEU A 125 6.03 -2.31 12.85
C LEU A 125 5.01 -3.27 13.49
N GLU A 126 3.76 -2.87 13.59
CA GLU A 126 2.71 -3.62 14.27
C GLU A 126 2.23 -4.79 13.41
N PRO A 127 2.18 -6.03 13.95
CA PRO A 127 1.64 -7.18 13.23
C PRO A 127 0.20 -6.97 12.76
N GLU A 128 -0.61 -6.31 13.58
CA GLU A 128 -2.02 -6.00 13.33
C GLU A 128 -2.24 -5.12 12.09
N GLU A 129 -1.22 -4.35 11.72
CA GLU A 129 -1.24 -3.49 10.52
C GLU A 129 -0.46 -4.10 9.34
N GLY A 130 0.12 -5.28 9.52
CA GLY A 130 0.97 -5.96 8.54
C GLY A 130 0.53 -7.39 8.26
N CYS A 131 1.25 -8.36 8.80
CA CYS A 131 1.06 -9.78 8.51
C CYS A 131 -0.34 -10.29 8.86
N ASP A 132 -0.94 -9.79 9.95
CA ASP A 132 -2.26 -10.23 10.41
C ASP A 132 -3.36 -9.76 9.46
N GLN A 133 -3.22 -8.55 8.84
CA GLN A 133 -4.12 -8.09 7.78
C GLN A 133 -4.13 -9.04 6.60
N ILE A 134 -2.94 -9.47 6.16
CA ILE A 134 -2.81 -10.36 5.00
C ILE A 134 -3.31 -11.77 5.32
N ALA A 135 -3.05 -12.28 6.51
CA ALA A 135 -3.58 -13.57 6.94
C ALA A 135 -5.12 -13.56 6.95
N ALA A 136 -5.72 -12.60 7.63
CA ALA A 136 -7.17 -12.45 7.70
C ALA A 136 -7.81 -12.19 6.31
N PHE A 137 -7.14 -11.42 5.47
CA PHE A 137 -7.61 -11.17 4.10
C PHE A 137 -7.66 -12.46 3.28
N LEU A 138 -6.61 -13.27 3.31
CA LEU A 138 -6.53 -14.52 2.54
C LEU A 138 -7.53 -15.58 3.03
N ASP A 139 -7.80 -15.63 4.34
CA ASP A 139 -8.83 -16.50 4.91
C ASP A 139 -10.23 -16.19 4.39
N LEU A 140 -10.51 -14.90 4.13
CA LEU A 140 -11.81 -14.42 3.66
C LEU A 140 -11.92 -14.35 2.11
N ASN A 141 -10.81 -14.42 1.39
CA ASN A 141 -10.75 -14.25 -0.07
C ASN A 141 -10.01 -15.41 -0.72
N PRO A 142 -10.66 -16.57 -0.89
CA PRO A 142 -10.04 -17.80 -1.44
C PRO A 142 -9.64 -17.68 -2.91
N ASP A 143 -10.11 -16.64 -3.62
CA ASP A 143 -9.69 -16.30 -4.97
C ASP A 143 -8.36 -15.53 -5.01
N TYR A 144 -7.75 -15.23 -3.85
CA TYR A 144 -6.43 -14.63 -3.76
C TYR A 144 -5.40 -15.60 -3.19
N ARG A 145 -4.17 -15.48 -3.67
CA ARG A 145 -3.01 -16.17 -3.08
C ARG A 145 -1.81 -15.22 -2.97
N ARG A 146 -0.96 -15.49 -2.00
CA ARG A 146 0.32 -14.78 -1.83
C ARG A 146 1.28 -15.12 -2.97
N VAL A 147 1.99 -14.12 -3.46
CA VAL A 147 3.11 -14.26 -4.40
C VAL A 147 4.39 -13.85 -3.67
N PRO A 148 5.20 -14.80 -3.20
CA PRO A 148 6.41 -14.47 -2.46
C PRO A 148 7.34 -13.54 -3.26
N ILE A 149 7.83 -12.51 -2.58
CA ILE A 149 8.89 -11.64 -3.10
C ILE A 149 10.20 -12.43 -3.06
N GLN A 150 11.00 -12.36 -4.12
CA GLN A 150 12.24 -13.10 -4.21
C GLN A 150 13.44 -12.24 -3.80
N PRO A 151 14.47 -12.82 -3.15
CA PRO A 151 15.73 -12.12 -2.93
C PRO A 151 16.30 -11.58 -4.25
N GLY A 152 16.75 -10.33 -4.24
CA GLY A 152 17.29 -9.66 -5.42
C GLY A 152 16.25 -8.92 -6.28
N GLU A 153 14.95 -9.16 -6.13
CA GLU A 153 13.92 -8.28 -6.72
C GLU A 153 14.09 -6.86 -6.16
N ALA A 154 14.16 -5.86 -7.02
CA ALA A 154 14.32 -4.45 -6.65
C ALA A 154 15.41 -4.20 -5.57
N ALA A 155 16.51 -4.94 -5.61
CA ALA A 155 17.61 -4.91 -4.64
C ALA A 155 17.19 -5.33 -3.20
N ILE A 156 16.10 -6.07 -3.03
CA ILE A 156 15.64 -6.56 -1.73
C ILE A 156 16.60 -7.63 -1.20
N SER A 157 17.10 -7.42 0.02
CA SER A 157 17.94 -8.39 0.72
C SER A 157 17.10 -9.56 1.23
N ALA A 158 17.66 -10.78 1.19
CA ALA A 158 17.01 -11.97 1.76
C ALA A 158 16.65 -11.80 3.24
N GLY A 159 17.46 -11.08 4.02
CA GLY A 159 17.20 -10.79 5.43
C GLY A 159 16.02 -9.82 5.69
N TRP A 160 15.44 -9.25 4.64
CA TRP A 160 14.26 -8.40 4.73
C TRP A 160 12.95 -9.14 4.42
N LEU A 161 13.03 -10.43 4.11
CA LEU A 161 11.87 -11.24 3.77
C LEU A 161 11.42 -12.08 4.98
N THR A 162 10.11 -12.17 5.15
CA THR A 162 9.50 -13.08 6.12
C THR A 162 9.53 -14.53 5.61
N GLY A 163 9.24 -15.49 6.49
CA GLY A 163 9.09 -16.89 6.09
C GLY A 163 7.95 -17.14 5.06
N THR A 164 7.01 -16.21 4.94
CA THR A 164 5.93 -16.23 3.95
C THR A 164 6.26 -15.50 2.65
N GLY A 165 7.44 -14.88 2.57
CA GLY A 165 7.90 -14.14 1.40
C GLY A 165 7.35 -12.71 1.30
N ASP A 166 6.85 -12.14 2.38
CA ASP A 166 6.50 -10.73 2.44
C ASP A 166 7.75 -9.88 2.77
N LEU A 167 7.80 -8.64 2.31
CA LEU A 167 8.83 -7.70 2.70
C LEU A 167 8.60 -7.22 4.14
N ARG A 168 9.63 -7.30 4.96
CA ARG A 168 9.64 -6.75 6.32
C ARG A 168 10.99 -6.11 6.62
N THR A 169 11.08 -4.80 6.48
CA THR A 169 12.26 -4.07 6.93
C THR A 169 12.10 -3.62 8.39
N LEU A 170 13.22 -3.51 9.09
CA LEU A 170 13.29 -3.09 10.48
C LEU A 170 14.37 -2.02 10.64
N PRO A 171 14.30 -1.15 11.66
CA PRO A 171 15.32 -0.11 11.91
C PRO A 171 16.75 -0.63 12.03
N GLN A 172 16.94 -1.86 12.50
CA GLN A 172 18.24 -2.54 12.55
C GLN A 172 18.89 -2.79 11.18
N HIS A 173 18.11 -2.71 10.11
CA HIS A 173 18.60 -2.81 8.73
C HIS A 173 19.11 -1.46 8.18
N ALA A 174 19.21 -0.43 9.02
CA ALA A 174 19.57 0.96 8.68
C ALA A 174 18.56 1.66 7.74
N VAL A 175 17.36 1.12 7.61
CA VAL A 175 16.21 1.69 6.88
C VAL A 175 15.02 1.85 7.82
N ASP A 176 13.97 2.51 7.35
CA ASP A 176 12.72 2.56 8.11
C ASP A 176 12.06 1.19 8.17
N GLY A 177 11.27 0.97 9.21
CA GLY A 177 10.39 -0.19 9.29
C GLY A 177 9.29 -0.09 8.25
N PHE A 178 9.11 -1.18 7.50
CA PHE A 178 8.13 -1.24 6.42
C PHE A 178 7.65 -2.67 6.25
N PHE A 179 6.38 -2.82 5.89
CA PHE A 179 5.80 -4.10 5.52
C PHE A 179 5.19 -4.00 4.13
N ALA A 180 5.36 -5.02 3.30
CA ALA A 180 4.61 -5.15 2.06
C ALA A 180 4.37 -6.62 1.71
N ALA A 181 3.18 -6.90 1.22
CA ALA A 181 2.77 -8.20 0.71
C ALA A 181 2.25 -8.07 -0.72
N ARG A 182 2.57 -9.05 -1.55
CA ARG A 182 2.10 -9.16 -2.93
C ARG A 182 1.16 -10.35 -3.07
N LEU A 183 -0.02 -10.10 -3.57
CA LEU A 183 -1.07 -11.09 -3.80
C LEU A 183 -1.44 -11.10 -5.28
N VAL A 184 -1.97 -12.22 -5.75
CA VAL A 184 -2.55 -12.34 -7.09
C VAL A 184 -3.96 -12.89 -6.97
N ARG A 185 -4.88 -12.32 -7.74
CA ARG A 185 -6.23 -12.84 -7.91
C ARG A 185 -6.23 -13.96 -8.92
N HIS A 186 -6.79 -15.11 -8.56
CA HIS A 186 -7.01 -16.19 -9.52
C HIS A 186 -8.04 -15.80 -10.58
N SER A 187 -7.96 -16.43 -11.73
CA SER A 187 -8.95 -16.30 -12.82
C SER A 187 -10.21 -17.11 -12.52
#